data_06c6d0f5194cf8ccf748a89a08f0829d
#
_entry.id   06c6d0f5194cf8ccf748a89a08f0829d
#
_cell.length_a   1.000
_cell.length_b   1.000
_cell.length_c   1.000
_cell.angle_alpha   90.00
_cell.angle_beta   90.00
_cell.angle_gamma   90.00
#
_symmetry.space_group_name_H-M   'P 1'
#
loop_
_entity.id
_entity.type
_entity.pdbx_description
1 polymer ?
#
loop_
_entity_poly.entity_id
_entity_poly.type
_entity_poly.pdbx_seq_one_letter_code
_entity_poly.pdbx_strand_id
1 'polypeptide(L)'
;MDINHAKKGEITIITINGRLDADTAPVADKTIKKILEGNCLRMLFDFSALDYLGSGGLRVILGATKELRRKEGQVVLSSLSNFVKEIFLVSGLNSLIPITDTVESGIEQMGVNPV
;
A
#
# COMPACT_ATOMS: atom_id res chain seq x y z
N MET A 1 -15.59 1.97 3.65
CA MET A 1 -14.17 2.10 3.25
C MET A 1 -14.01 3.28 2.33
N ASP A 2 -13.01 4.10 2.59
CA ASP A 2 -12.66 5.20 1.70
C ASP A 2 -11.24 4.98 1.21
N ILE A 3 -11.00 5.26 -0.07
CA ILE A 3 -9.67 5.19 -0.66
C ILE A 3 -9.36 6.52 -1.35
N ASN A 4 -8.21 7.10 -1.01
CA ASN A 4 -7.75 8.36 -1.58
C ASN A 4 -6.31 8.20 -2.01
N HIS A 5 -5.88 9.00 -2.96
CA HIS A 5 -4.49 9.00 -3.38
C HIS A 5 -4.04 10.41 -3.75
N ALA A 6 -2.76 10.64 -3.58
CA ALA A 6 -2.13 11.90 -3.94
C ALA A 6 -0.68 11.64 -4.33
N LYS A 7 -0.15 12.46 -5.20
CA LYS A 7 1.27 12.39 -5.56
C LYS A 7 2.08 13.30 -4.66
N LYS A 8 3.25 12.80 -4.23
CA LYS A 8 4.25 13.58 -3.55
C LYS A 8 5.57 13.31 -4.25
N GLY A 9 5.95 14.19 -5.18
CA GLY A 9 7.08 13.95 -6.06
C GLY A 9 6.83 12.74 -6.95
N GLU A 10 7.70 11.75 -6.90
CA GLU A 10 7.59 10.53 -7.68
C GLU A 10 6.83 9.41 -6.96
N ILE A 11 6.30 9.70 -5.77
CA ILE A 11 5.61 8.72 -4.94
C ILE A 11 4.11 8.97 -5.00
N THR A 12 3.33 7.92 -5.26
CA THR A 12 1.88 7.96 -5.10
C THR A 12 1.55 7.40 -3.72
N ILE A 13 0.95 8.24 -2.88
CA ILE A 13 0.54 7.84 -1.53
C ILE A 13 -0.93 7.45 -1.59
N ILE A 14 -1.24 6.24 -1.16
CA ILE A 14 -2.60 5.72 -1.13
C ILE A 14 -3.03 5.57 0.31
N THR A 15 -4.12 6.24 0.69
CA THR A 15 -4.70 6.18 2.02
C THR A 15 -5.99 5.38 1.95
N ILE A 16 -6.09 4.34 2.77
CA ILE A 16 -7.29 3.50 2.86
C ILE A 16 -7.81 3.57 4.28
N ASN A 17 -9.05 4.03 4.44
CA ASN A 17 -9.71 4.17 5.73
C ASN A 17 -10.78 3.10 5.91
N GLY A 18 -10.89 2.59 7.12
CA GLY A 18 -11.94 1.66 7.50
C GLY A 18 -11.54 0.20 7.25
N ARG A 19 -12.41 -0.55 6.60
CA ARG A 19 -12.23 -1.99 6.43
C ARG A 19 -11.91 -2.33 4.98
N LEU A 20 -10.82 -3.04 4.76
CA LEU A 20 -10.48 -3.58 3.45
C LEU A 20 -10.68 -5.10 3.50
N ASP A 21 -11.85 -5.54 3.05
CA ASP A 21 -12.30 -6.92 3.11
C ASP A 21 -12.82 -7.37 1.73
N ALA A 22 -13.49 -8.53 1.69
CA ALA A 22 -14.00 -9.07 0.44
C ALA A 22 -15.02 -8.14 -0.25
N ASP A 23 -15.79 -7.38 0.53
CA ASP A 23 -16.82 -6.49 -0.01
C ASP A 23 -16.23 -5.20 -0.57
N THR A 24 -15.17 -4.68 0.02
CA THR A 24 -14.56 -3.40 -0.36
C THR A 24 -13.36 -3.58 -1.29
N ALA A 25 -12.76 -4.76 -1.32
CA ALA A 25 -11.60 -5.04 -2.16
C ALA A 25 -11.79 -4.68 -3.64
N PRO A 26 -12.95 -4.95 -4.28
CA PRO A 26 -13.13 -4.58 -5.68
C PRO A 26 -13.00 -3.08 -5.95
N VAL A 27 -13.46 -2.24 -5.03
CA VAL A 27 -13.33 -0.78 -5.17
C VAL A 27 -11.87 -0.35 -5.07
N ALA A 28 -11.16 -0.88 -4.08
CA ALA A 28 -9.74 -0.59 -3.91
C ALA A 28 -8.92 -1.07 -5.11
N ASP A 29 -9.22 -2.28 -5.58
CA ASP A 29 -8.52 -2.86 -6.73
C ASP A 29 -8.69 -2.00 -7.98
N LYS A 30 -9.89 -1.53 -8.24
CA LYS A 30 -10.18 -0.67 -9.39
C LYS A 30 -9.37 0.62 -9.35
N THR A 31 -9.33 1.27 -8.19
CA THR A 31 -8.59 2.51 -8.00
C THR A 31 -7.08 2.28 -8.18
N ILE A 32 -6.56 1.24 -7.56
CA ILE A 32 -5.13 0.91 -7.63
C ILE A 32 -4.72 0.55 -9.05
N LYS A 33 -5.54 -0.23 -9.76
CA LYS A 33 -5.25 -0.59 -11.16
C LYS A 33 -5.20 0.63 -12.06
N LYS A 34 -6.08 1.60 -11.85
CA LYS A 34 -6.04 2.85 -12.60
C LYS A 34 -4.73 3.61 -12.37
N ILE A 35 -4.27 3.64 -11.13
CA ILE A 35 -3.00 4.28 -10.79
C ILE A 35 -1.84 3.55 -11.48
N LEU A 36 -1.87 2.21 -11.47
CA LEU A 36 -0.82 1.38 -12.07
C LEU A 36 -0.77 1.48 -13.59
N GLU A 37 -1.90 1.79 -14.25
CA GLU A 37 -1.94 2.01 -15.70
C GLU A 37 -1.23 3.29 -16.11
N GLY A 38 -1.05 4.23 -15.17
CA GLY A 38 -0.28 5.46 -15.41
C GLY A 38 1.22 5.23 -15.22
N ASN A 39 1.91 6.30 -14.90
CA ASN A 39 3.37 6.27 -14.74
C ASN A 39 3.83 6.03 -13.31
N CYS A 40 3.02 5.34 -12.50
CA CYS A 40 3.36 5.09 -11.10
C CYS A 40 4.40 3.97 -11.00
N LEU A 41 5.55 4.27 -10.44
CA LEU A 41 6.60 3.28 -10.13
C LEU A 41 6.86 3.20 -8.63
N ARG A 42 6.32 4.12 -7.83
CA ARG A 42 6.51 4.12 -6.38
C ARG A 42 5.19 4.37 -5.70
N MET A 43 4.78 3.41 -4.88
CA MET A 43 3.50 3.42 -4.20
C MET A 43 3.72 3.23 -2.72
N LEU A 44 3.20 4.17 -1.93
CA LEU A 44 3.27 4.12 -0.48
C LEU A 44 1.85 4.03 0.06
N PHE A 45 1.57 2.97 0.80
CA PHE A 45 0.28 2.83 1.46
C PHE A 45 0.33 3.44 2.86
N ASP A 46 -0.57 4.38 3.13
CA ASP A 46 -0.78 4.92 4.45
C ASP A 46 -1.98 4.22 5.07
N PHE A 47 -1.69 3.32 6.00
CA PHE A 47 -2.71 2.49 6.66
C PHE A 47 -3.07 3.00 8.06
N SER A 48 -2.77 4.27 8.37
CA SER A 48 -3.04 4.82 9.69
C SER A 48 -4.51 4.75 10.10
N ALA A 49 -5.42 4.77 9.15
CA ALA A 49 -6.85 4.68 9.40
C ALA A 49 -7.48 3.37 8.89
N LEU A 50 -6.66 2.37 8.60
CA LEU A 50 -7.14 1.04 8.21
C LEU A 50 -7.40 0.22 9.48
N ASP A 51 -8.66 -0.12 9.71
CA ASP A 51 -9.10 -0.82 10.92
C ASP A 51 -9.06 -2.34 10.78
N TYR A 52 -9.21 -2.84 9.56
CA TYR A 52 -9.31 -4.26 9.30
C TYR A 52 -8.80 -4.60 7.90
N LEU A 53 -8.08 -5.72 7.81
CA LEU A 53 -7.58 -6.25 6.55
C LEU A 53 -7.93 -7.72 6.46
N GLY A 54 -8.78 -8.06 5.48
CA GLY A 54 -9.12 -9.45 5.19
C GLY A 54 -8.33 -10.00 4.01
N SER A 55 -8.55 -11.27 3.67
CA SER A 55 -7.83 -11.95 2.59
C SER A 55 -8.03 -11.29 1.23
N GLY A 56 -9.23 -10.76 0.95
CA GLY A 56 -9.50 -10.05 -0.30
C GLY A 56 -8.66 -8.78 -0.43
N GLY A 57 -8.54 -8.03 0.67
CA GLY A 57 -7.70 -6.83 0.70
C GLY A 57 -6.22 -7.15 0.58
N LEU A 58 -5.79 -8.18 1.27
CA LEU A 58 -4.40 -8.62 1.19
C LEU A 58 -4.03 -8.99 -0.25
N ARG A 59 -4.94 -9.64 -0.96
CA ARG A 59 -4.74 -10.01 -2.37
C ARG A 59 -4.55 -8.77 -3.25
N VAL A 60 -5.31 -7.72 -2.99
CA VAL A 60 -5.19 -6.45 -3.74
C VAL A 60 -3.80 -5.84 -3.54
N ILE A 61 -3.34 -5.80 -2.30
CA ILE A 61 -2.01 -5.25 -1.97
C ILE A 61 -0.90 -6.09 -2.63
N LEU A 62 -1.03 -7.41 -2.58
CA LEU A 62 -0.08 -8.31 -3.23
C LEU A 62 -0.06 -8.14 -4.74
N GLY A 63 -1.24 -7.97 -5.35
CA GLY A 63 -1.34 -7.73 -6.79
C GLY A 63 -0.61 -6.46 -7.22
N ALA A 64 -0.80 -5.38 -6.47
CA ALA A 64 -0.11 -4.12 -6.72
C ALA A 64 1.42 -4.28 -6.58
N THR A 65 1.84 -5.01 -5.54
CA THR A 65 3.26 -5.26 -5.29
C THR A 65 3.91 -6.03 -6.43
N LYS A 66 3.25 -7.09 -6.89
CA LYS A 66 3.75 -7.89 -8.00
C LYS A 66 3.88 -7.08 -9.28
N GLU A 67 2.86 -6.27 -9.58
CA GLU A 67 2.87 -5.44 -10.79
C GLU A 67 3.99 -4.41 -10.75
N LEU A 68 4.19 -3.74 -9.61
CA LEU A 68 5.25 -2.76 -9.49
C LEU A 68 6.64 -3.41 -9.52
N ARG A 69 6.81 -4.58 -8.92
CA ARG A 69 8.09 -5.30 -8.98
C ARG A 69 8.41 -5.70 -10.41
N ARG A 70 7.41 -6.09 -11.18
CA ARG A 70 7.59 -6.42 -12.59
C ARG A 70 8.11 -5.23 -13.39
N LYS A 71 7.73 -4.01 -12.99
CA LYS A 71 8.16 -2.75 -13.60
C LYS A 71 9.41 -2.17 -12.95
N GLU A 72 10.03 -2.91 -12.05
CA GLU A 72 11.18 -2.45 -11.25
C GLU A 72 10.83 -1.26 -10.35
N GLY A 73 9.56 -1.19 -9.93
CA GLY A 73 9.08 -0.18 -9.01
C GLY A 73 9.18 -0.61 -7.56
N GLN A 74 8.58 0.17 -6.67
CA GLN A 74 8.63 -0.06 -5.23
C GLN A 74 7.26 0.08 -4.60
N VAL A 75 7.00 -0.74 -3.57
CA VAL A 75 5.83 -0.61 -2.70
C VAL A 75 6.33 -0.60 -1.26
N VAL A 76 5.82 0.32 -0.46
CA VAL A 76 6.10 0.38 0.98
C VAL A 76 4.77 0.56 1.71
N LEU A 77 4.63 -0.11 2.86
CA LEU A 77 3.47 0.04 3.73
C LEU A 77 3.89 0.88 4.93
N SER A 78 3.01 1.77 5.40
CA SER A 78 3.32 2.63 6.53
C SER A 78 2.16 2.78 7.49
N SER A 79 2.50 3.04 8.76
CA SER A 79 1.53 3.38 9.81
C SER A 79 0.50 2.28 10.07
N LEU A 80 0.91 1.02 10.02
CA LEU A 80 0.03 -0.11 10.27
C LEU A 80 -0.34 -0.18 11.76
N SER A 81 -1.63 -0.47 12.03
CA SER A 81 -2.03 -0.84 13.37
C SER A 81 -1.37 -2.16 13.76
N ASN A 82 -1.32 -2.48 15.06
CA ASN A 82 -0.75 -3.75 15.49
C ASN A 82 -1.48 -4.94 14.89
N PHE A 83 -2.80 -4.86 14.75
CA PHE A 83 -3.60 -5.92 14.15
C PHE A 83 -3.21 -6.16 12.69
N VAL A 84 -3.13 -5.10 11.90
CA VAL A 84 -2.79 -5.19 10.48
C VAL A 84 -1.33 -5.63 10.30
N LYS A 85 -0.43 -5.08 11.10
CA LYS A 85 0.99 -5.44 11.05
C LYS A 85 1.20 -6.93 11.32
N GLU A 86 0.48 -7.48 12.29
CA GLU A 86 0.57 -8.90 12.65
C GLU A 86 0.25 -9.81 11.44
N ILE A 87 -0.73 -9.41 10.63
CA ILE A 87 -1.09 -10.17 9.42
C ILE A 87 0.10 -10.32 8.49
N PHE A 88 0.85 -9.24 8.28
CA PHE A 88 2.03 -9.28 7.41
C PHE A 88 3.19 -10.05 8.04
N LEU A 89 3.37 -9.93 9.36
CA LEU A 89 4.43 -10.64 10.06
C LEU A 89 4.19 -12.15 10.08
N VAL A 90 2.97 -12.57 10.43
CA VAL A 90 2.63 -14.00 10.53
C VAL A 90 2.68 -14.69 9.17
N SER A 91 2.25 -13.98 8.11
CA SER A 91 2.27 -14.53 6.76
C SER A 91 3.67 -14.49 6.11
N GLY A 92 4.63 -13.80 6.73
CA GLY A 92 5.96 -13.63 6.17
C GLY A 92 6.05 -12.60 5.06
N LEU A 93 4.95 -11.88 4.78
CA LEU A 93 4.91 -10.91 3.69
C LEU A 93 5.75 -9.65 3.95
N ASN A 94 6.11 -9.42 5.22
CA ASN A 94 7.00 -8.32 5.57
C ASN A 94 8.41 -8.48 4.96
N SER A 95 8.78 -9.70 4.54
CA SER A 95 10.04 -9.91 3.82
C SER A 95 9.96 -9.50 2.36
N LEU A 96 8.73 -9.43 1.83
CA LEU A 96 8.48 -9.04 0.44
C LEU A 96 8.16 -7.56 0.31
N ILE A 97 7.40 -7.02 1.28
CA ILE A 97 6.92 -5.64 1.26
C ILE A 97 7.44 -4.92 2.51
N PRO A 98 8.32 -3.94 2.36
CA PRO A 98 8.82 -3.18 3.52
C PRO A 98 7.71 -2.49 4.28
N ILE A 99 7.80 -2.50 5.60
CA ILE A 99 6.86 -1.85 6.50
C ILE A 99 7.62 -0.79 7.29
N THR A 100 7.11 0.42 7.32
CA THR A 100 7.69 1.52 8.11
C THR A 100 6.69 2.06 9.10
N ASP A 101 7.18 2.70 10.16
CA ASP A 101 6.32 3.20 11.23
C ASP A 101 5.50 4.43 10.82
N THR A 102 6.03 5.25 9.92
CA THR A 102 5.38 6.49 9.48
C THR A 102 5.46 6.64 7.97
N VAL A 103 4.60 7.52 7.44
CA VAL A 103 4.67 7.89 6.02
C VAL A 103 6.04 8.50 5.70
N GLU A 104 6.56 9.35 6.57
CA GLU A 104 7.86 10.01 6.39
C GLU A 104 8.99 9.00 6.29
N SER A 105 9.00 8.00 7.18
CA SER A 105 10.02 6.95 7.12
C SER A 105 9.85 6.07 5.89
N GLY A 106 8.61 5.90 5.41
CA GLY A 106 8.34 5.19 4.16
C GLY A 106 8.91 5.91 2.95
N ILE A 107 8.77 7.23 2.92
CA ILE A 107 9.35 8.06 1.86
C ILE A 107 10.88 7.95 1.86
N GLU A 108 11.49 8.00 3.04
CA GLU A 108 12.94 7.82 3.19
C GLU A 108 13.39 6.44 2.71
N GLN A 109 12.61 5.41 3.04
CA GLN A 109 12.89 4.03 2.63
C GLN A 109 12.97 3.91 1.10
N MET A 110 12.18 4.66 0.38
CA MET A 110 12.17 4.64 -1.08
C MET A 110 13.36 5.32 -1.72
N GLY A 111 14.08 6.17 -0.97
CA GLY A 111 15.29 6.80 -1.46
C GLY A 111 15.10 7.82 -2.57
N VAL A 112 13.89 8.37 -2.72
CA VAL A 112 13.60 9.40 -3.72
C VAL A 112 13.26 10.71 -3.04
N ASN A 113 13.52 11.80 -3.77
CA ASN A 113 13.18 13.13 -3.28
C ASN A 113 11.64 13.31 -3.39
N PRO A 114 10.94 13.63 -2.29
CA PRO A 114 9.48 13.76 -2.30
C PRO A 114 8.98 15.11 -2.84
N VAL A 115 9.85 15.94 -3.34
CA VAL A 115 9.47 17.27 -3.86
C VAL A 115 8.67 17.20 -5.13
#